data_f8bffa8110ba022f49ad138106fb0640
#
_entry.id   f8bffa8110ba022f49ad138106fb0640
#
_cell.length_a   1.000
_cell.length_b   1.000
_cell.length_c   1.000
_cell.angle_alpha   90.00
_cell.angle_beta   90.00
_cell.angle_gamma   90.00
#
_symmetry.space_group_name_H-M   'P 1'
#
loop_
_entity.id
_entity.type
_entity.pdbx_description
1 polymer ?
#
loop_
_entity_poly.entity_id
_entity_poly.type
_entity_poly.pdbx_seq_one_letter_code
_entity_poly.pdbx_strand_id
1 'polypeptide(L)'
;MIEGILIGLKTALSFQNLMMVMIGCFAGTIIGMLPGLGPMTAIALMIPITYGFDPATGLILMAGVYYGAVFGGSTSSILINAPGVPGTVATSFDGYPMAQQGKAGKALAIAAYSSFAGGTIAAIFLLIAAPSLSKVSLSFRSPDYFGLMILGLTAVAAFSSKGNFLKAMMMCVFGLMLASVGQDTLSDIPRFTFNTMNLSDGISFVLVVMATFA
;
A
#
# COMPACT_ATOMS: atom_id res chain seq x y z
N MET A 1 -11.29 1.68 27.96
CA MET A 1 -10.98 2.31 26.66
C MET A 1 -10.11 3.55 26.81
N ILE A 2 -10.49 4.54 27.64
CA ILE A 2 -9.69 5.78 27.84
C ILE A 2 -8.30 5.49 28.43
N GLU A 3 -8.20 4.60 29.41
CA GLU A 3 -6.90 4.20 29.99
C GLU A 3 -5.96 3.56 28.94
N GLY A 4 -6.50 2.69 28.07
CA GLY A 4 -5.70 2.08 26.99
C GLY A 4 -5.18 3.13 25.99
N ILE A 5 -6.00 4.15 25.70
CA ILE A 5 -5.59 5.27 24.83
C ILE A 5 -4.47 6.08 25.49
N LEU A 6 -4.59 6.37 26.79
CA LEU A 6 -3.57 7.13 27.52
C LEU A 6 -2.25 6.37 27.60
N ILE A 7 -2.30 5.07 27.87
CA ILE A 7 -1.09 4.20 27.86
C ILE A 7 -0.46 4.19 26.46
N GLY A 8 -1.26 3.98 25.42
CA GLY A 8 -0.78 3.97 24.03
C GLY A 8 -0.13 5.30 23.63
N LEU A 9 -0.76 6.43 24.00
CA LEU A 9 -0.22 7.76 23.74
C LEU A 9 1.10 8.00 24.49
N LYS A 10 1.17 7.61 25.76
CA LYS A 10 2.39 7.73 26.57
C LYS A 10 3.52 6.91 25.96
N THR A 11 3.24 5.69 25.51
CA THR A 11 4.21 4.82 24.83
C THR A 11 4.65 5.42 23.51
N ALA A 12 3.71 5.85 22.67
CA ALA A 12 4.02 6.41 21.35
C ALA A 12 4.84 7.72 21.44
N LEU A 13 4.56 8.57 22.41
CA LEU A 13 5.24 9.85 22.62
C LEU A 13 6.56 9.73 23.41
N SER A 14 6.99 8.53 23.77
CA SER A 14 8.32 8.36 24.38
C SER A 14 9.41 8.75 23.36
N PHE A 15 10.50 9.32 23.85
CA PHE A 15 11.60 9.80 22.99
C PHE A 15 12.13 8.67 22.08
N GLN A 16 12.29 7.47 22.63
CA GLN A 16 12.73 6.31 21.84
C GLN A 16 11.78 5.99 20.70
N ASN A 17 10.47 5.97 20.94
CA ASN A 17 9.47 5.63 19.93
C ASN A 17 9.29 6.74 18.88
N LEU A 18 9.46 8.01 19.28
CA LEU A 18 9.51 9.11 18.33
C LEU A 18 10.72 9.00 17.40
N MET A 19 11.89 8.64 17.91
CA MET A 19 13.06 8.41 17.07
C MET A 19 12.86 7.19 16.15
N MET A 20 12.25 6.12 16.65
CA MET A 20 12.00 4.92 15.84
C MET A 20 10.99 5.18 14.71
N VAL A 21 9.91 5.92 14.96
CA VAL A 21 8.97 6.26 13.88
C VAL A 21 9.62 7.17 12.83
N MET A 22 10.50 8.09 13.24
CA MET A 22 11.25 8.95 12.30
C MET A 22 12.20 8.13 11.44
N ILE A 23 12.97 7.24 12.03
CA ILE A 23 13.90 6.33 11.32
C ILE A 23 13.11 5.43 10.36
N GLY A 24 12.01 4.84 10.85
CA GLY A 24 11.13 4.02 10.04
C GLY A 24 10.54 4.78 8.84
N CYS A 25 10.04 5.98 9.08
CA CYS A 25 9.47 6.82 8.04
C CYS A 25 10.53 7.21 6.98
N PHE A 26 11.73 7.57 7.41
CA PHE A 26 12.83 7.92 6.50
C PHE A 26 13.29 6.72 5.67
N ALA A 27 13.55 5.58 6.31
CA ALA A 27 13.94 4.34 5.63
C ALA A 27 12.84 3.86 4.67
N GLY A 28 11.59 3.88 5.14
CA GLY A 28 10.42 3.55 4.32
C GLY A 28 10.30 4.45 3.10
N THR A 29 10.48 5.76 3.27
CA THR A 29 10.40 6.70 2.14
C THR A 29 11.46 6.40 1.08
N ILE A 30 12.70 6.11 1.47
CA ILE A 30 13.78 5.75 0.54
C ILE A 30 13.42 4.47 -0.22
N ILE A 31 12.99 3.43 0.49
CA ILE A 31 12.62 2.14 -0.13
C ILE A 31 11.39 2.31 -1.02
N GLY A 32 10.39 3.07 -0.57
CA GLY A 32 9.16 3.32 -1.31
C GLY A 32 9.31 4.19 -2.55
N MET A 33 10.38 5.01 -2.64
CA MET A 33 10.72 5.74 -3.87
C MET A 33 11.19 4.80 -4.98
N LEU A 34 11.66 3.62 -4.66
CA LEU A 34 12.07 2.64 -5.65
C LEU A 34 10.81 1.99 -6.26
N PRO A 35 10.56 2.19 -7.57
CA PRO A 35 9.36 1.66 -8.20
C PRO A 35 9.26 0.16 -7.98
N GLY A 36 8.13 -0.27 -7.47
CA GLY A 36 7.81 -1.68 -7.31
C GLY A 36 8.21 -2.35 -6.02
N LEU A 37 9.02 -1.76 -5.17
CA LEU A 37 9.31 -2.39 -3.88
C LEU A 37 8.12 -2.29 -2.92
N GLY A 38 7.43 -1.18 -2.91
CA GLY A 38 6.22 -1.00 -2.11
C GLY A 38 6.40 -1.12 -0.59
N PRO A 39 5.35 -0.85 0.19
CA PRO A 39 5.43 -0.86 1.65
C PRO A 39 5.60 -2.27 2.24
N MET A 40 5.08 -3.31 1.58
CA MET A 40 5.22 -4.68 2.08
C MET A 40 6.68 -5.15 2.04
N THR A 41 7.40 -4.85 0.94
CA THR A 41 8.83 -5.14 0.83
C THR A 41 9.65 -4.31 1.83
N ALA A 42 9.30 -3.03 2.01
CA ALA A 42 9.95 -2.17 2.99
C ALA A 42 9.81 -2.73 4.42
N ILE A 43 8.62 -3.18 4.80
CA ILE A 43 8.36 -3.85 6.07
C ILE A 43 9.20 -5.13 6.17
N ALA A 44 9.16 -6.00 5.16
CA ALA A 44 9.91 -7.27 5.17
C ALA A 44 11.41 -7.07 5.38
N LEU A 45 12.00 -6.06 4.74
CA LEU A 45 13.41 -5.72 4.90
C LEU A 45 13.75 -5.18 6.31
N MET A 46 12.78 -4.56 6.96
CA MET A 46 12.99 -3.93 8.27
C MET A 46 12.58 -4.83 9.46
N ILE A 47 11.84 -5.92 9.23
CA ILE A 47 11.45 -6.88 10.28
C ILE A 47 12.65 -7.36 11.11
N PRO A 48 13.81 -7.75 10.55
CA PRO A 48 14.93 -8.23 11.36
C PRO A 48 15.42 -7.21 12.39
N ILE A 49 15.27 -5.93 12.12
CA ILE A 49 15.69 -4.85 13.02
C ILE A 49 14.78 -4.81 14.25
N THR A 50 13.51 -5.23 14.13
CA THR A 50 12.57 -5.21 15.26
C THR A 50 12.87 -6.22 16.36
N TYR A 51 13.65 -7.27 16.08
CA TYR A 51 13.98 -8.29 17.07
C TYR A 51 14.80 -7.75 18.27
N GLY A 52 15.44 -6.59 18.11
CA GLY A 52 16.20 -5.95 19.19
C GLY A 52 15.37 -5.03 20.10
N PHE A 53 14.06 -4.86 19.82
CA PHE A 53 13.20 -3.92 20.50
C PHE A 53 12.00 -4.62 21.13
N ASP A 54 11.37 -3.91 22.07
CA ASP A 54 10.11 -4.34 22.64
C ASP A 54 8.97 -4.29 21.59
N PRO A 55 7.91 -5.13 21.69
CA PRO A 55 6.89 -5.25 20.67
C PRO A 55 6.22 -3.94 20.27
N ALA A 56 5.98 -3.04 21.22
CA ALA A 56 5.35 -1.75 20.94
C ALA A 56 6.27 -0.86 20.09
N THR A 57 7.54 -0.81 20.42
CA THR A 57 8.56 -0.07 19.67
C THR A 57 8.74 -0.66 18.25
N GLY A 58 8.75 -1.98 18.13
CA GLY A 58 8.80 -2.67 16.85
C GLY A 58 7.61 -2.32 15.96
N LEU A 59 6.38 -2.33 16.49
CA LEU A 59 5.17 -1.95 15.77
C LEU A 59 5.20 -0.47 15.33
N ILE A 60 5.67 0.43 16.18
CA ILE A 60 5.79 1.86 15.87
C ILE A 60 6.81 2.08 14.75
N LEU A 61 7.95 1.39 14.79
CA LEU A 61 8.94 1.42 13.71
C LEU A 61 8.32 0.95 12.38
N MET A 62 7.60 -0.19 12.38
CA MET A 62 6.96 -0.74 11.20
C MET A 62 5.86 0.16 10.65
N ALA A 63 5.07 0.80 11.52
CA ALA A 63 4.09 1.80 11.11
C ALA A 63 4.78 2.99 10.39
N GLY A 64 5.90 3.47 10.93
CA GLY A 64 6.73 4.50 10.30
C GLY A 64 7.22 4.08 8.92
N VAL A 65 7.75 2.86 8.80
CA VAL A 65 8.20 2.29 7.51
C VAL A 65 7.06 2.23 6.50
N TYR A 66 5.89 1.77 6.92
CA TYR A 66 4.71 1.68 6.03
C TYR A 66 4.30 3.05 5.51
N TYR A 67 4.12 4.03 6.40
CA TYR A 67 3.75 5.40 6.01
C TYR A 67 4.81 6.04 5.12
N GLY A 68 6.08 5.87 5.47
CA GLY A 68 7.21 6.36 4.67
C GLY A 68 7.20 5.77 3.26
N ALA A 69 7.02 4.45 3.14
CA ALA A 69 7.03 3.77 1.85
C ALA A 69 5.85 4.19 0.95
N VAL A 70 4.67 4.39 1.51
CA VAL A 70 3.51 4.91 0.75
C VAL A 70 3.79 6.34 0.25
N PHE A 71 4.36 7.19 1.10
CA PHE A 71 4.74 8.56 0.70
C PHE A 71 5.87 8.57 -0.33
N GLY A 72 6.86 7.68 -0.18
CA GLY A 72 7.93 7.47 -1.17
C GLY A 72 7.38 7.09 -2.54
N GLY A 73 6.40 6.17 -2.58
CA GLY A 73 5.69 5.80 -3.80
C GLY A 73 4.93 6.95 -4.45
N SER A 74 4.34 7.86 -3.65
CA SER A 74 3.73 9.08 -4.17
C SER A 74 4.78 10.03 -4.76
N THR A 75 5.96 10.10 -4.13
CA THR A 75 7.07 10.94 -4.61
C THR A 75 7.56 10.46 -5.98
N SER A 76 7.79 9.16 -6.17
CA SER A 76 8.19 8.61 -7.46
C SER A 76 7.10 8.77 -8.53
N SER A 77 5.82 8.64 -8.15
CA SER A 77 4.68 8.90 -9.04
C SER A 77 4.68 10.34 -9.58
N ILE A 78 4.98 11.32 -8.71
CA ILE A 78 5.00 12.75 -9.07
C ILE A 78 6.24 13.10 -9.91
N LEU A 79 7.41 12.59 -9.53
CA LEU A 79 8.67 13.05 -10.15
C LEU A 79 9.00 12.33 -11.46
N ILE A 80 8.73 11.01 -11.54
CA ILE A 80 9.17 10.17 -12.66
C ILE A 80 8.04 9.37 -13.31
N ASN A 81 6.79 9.63 -12.92
CA ASN A 81 5.61 8.90 -13.42
C ASN A 81 5.69 7.38 -13.22
N ALA A 82 6.41 6.93 -12.20
CA ALA A 82 6.55 5.51 -11.88
C ALA A 82 5.96 5.25 -10.48
N PRO A 83 4.68 4.83 -10.41
CA PRO A 83 4.02 4.59 -9.13
C PRO A 83 4.67 3.43 -8.37
N GLY A 84 5.08 3.68 -7.14
CA GLY A 84 5.67 2.67 -6.25
C GLY A 84 4.64 1.67 -5.71
N VAL A 85 3.38 2.09 -5.61
CA VAL A 85 2.27 1.26 -5.13
C VAL A 85 0.99 1.55 -5.92
N PRO A 86 0.05 0.59 -5.99
CA PRO A 86 -1.20 0.78 -6.76
C PRO A 86 -1.98 2.04 -6.38
N GLY A 87 -2.01 2.38 -5.07
CA GLY A 87 -2.71 3.56 -4.58
C GLY A 87 -2.12 4.89 -5.04
N THR A 88 -0.85 4.93 -5.45
CA THR A 88 -0.19 6.16 -5.90
C THR A 88 -0.30 6.39 -7.41
N VAL A 89 -0.92 5.48 -8.16
CA VAL A 89 -1.22 5.66 -9.59
C VAL A 89 -2.09 6.90 -9.81
N ALA A 90 -3.09 7.12 -8.96
CA ALA A 90 -3.95 8.31 -9.05
C ALA A 90 -3.16 9.61 -8.86
N THR A 91 -2.11 9.59 -8.03
CA THR A 91 -1.24 10.74 -7.77
C THR A 91 -0.42 11.13 -9.01
N SER A 92 -0.12 10.18 -9.91
CA SER A 92 0.63 10.48 -11.13
C SER A 92 -0.17 11.28 -12.15
N PHE A 93 -1.50 11.16 -12.17
CA PHE A 93 -2.34 11.83 -13.17
C PHE A 93 -2.28 13.35 -13.10
N ASP A 94 -2.20 13.91 -11.91
CA ASP A 94 -2.12 15.34 -11.69
C ASP A 94 -0.71 15.78 -11.27
N GLY A 95 -0.04 14.96 -10.47
CA GLY A 95 1.26 15.28 -9.89
C GLY A 95 2.39 15.32 -10.92
N TYR A 96 2.44 14.35 -11.84
CA TYR A 96 3.47 14.32 -12.87
C TYR A 96 3.35 15.48 -13.89
N PRO A 97 2.18 15.82 -14.43
CA PRO A 97 2.04 17.02 -15.27
C PRO A 97 2.42 18.30 -14.53
N MET A 98 2.16 18.42 -13.23
CA MET A 98 2.63 19.54 -12.45
C MET A 98 4.17 19.59 -12.35
N ALA A 99 4.79 18.41 -12.19
CA ALA A 99 6.25 18.31 -12.15
C ALA A 99 6.89 18.71 -13.48
N GLN A 100 6.32 18.28 -14.62
CA GLN A 100 6.75 18.69 -15.96
C GLN A 100 6.65 20.21 -16.19
N GLN A 101 5.70 20.90 -15.53
CA GLN A 101 5.56 22.35 -15.55
C GLN A 101 6.56 23.07 -14.62
N GLY A 102 7.53 22.38 -14.03
CA GLY A 102 8.46 22.94 -13.06
C GLY A 102 7.87 23.18 -11.66
N LYS A 103 6.67 22.66 -11.38
CA LYS A 103 5.95 22.83 -10.10
C LYS A 103 6.03 21.59 -9.21
N ALA A 104 7.07 20.78 -9.36
CA ALA A 104 7.26 19.53 -8.59
C ALA A 104 7.19 19.76 -7.08
N GLY A 105 7.84 20.81 -6.56
CA GLY A 105 7.81 21.15 -5.14
C GLY A 105 6.40 21.44 -4.61
N LYS A 106 5.54 22.09 -5.42
CA LYS A 106 4.14 22.33 -5.05
C LYS A 106 3.34 21.00 -5.01
N ALA A 107 3.53 20.14 -5.99
CA ALA A 107 2.86 18.83 -6.04
C ALA A 107 3.25 17.96 -4.83
N LEU A 108 4.54 17.90 -4.50
CA LEU A 108 5.04 17.18 -3.33
C LEU A 108 4.52 17.76 -2.01
N ALA A 109 4.47 19.09 -1.88
CA ALA A 109 3.92 19.73 -0.69
C ALA A 109 2.42 19.42 -0.51
N ILE A 110 1.63 19.50 -1.58
CA ILE A 110 0.22 19.15 -1.54
C ILE A 110 0.05 17.68 -1.14
N ALA A 111 0.83 16.76 -1.72
CA ALA A 111 0.81 15.35 -1.37
C ALA A 111 1.15 15.12 0.11
N ALA A 112 2.15 15.82 0.66
CA ALA A 112 2.53 15.73 2.06
C ALA A 112 1.41 16.23 2.99
N TYR A 113 0.85 17.42 2.72
CA TYR A 113 -0.24 17.96 3.53
C TYR A 113 -1.50 17.11 3.46
N SER A 114 -1.86 16.61 2.27
CA SER A 114 -3.01 15.72 2.10
C SER A 114 -2.81 14.40 2.82
N SER A 115 -1.61 13.82 2.77
CA SER A 115 -1.27 12.59 3.49
C SER A 115 -1.32 12.79 5.00
N PHE A 116 -0.82 13.92 5.50
CA PHE A 116 -0.89 14.23 6.93
C PHE A 116 -2.34 14.42 7.40
N ALA A 117 -3.11 15.22 6.69
CA ALA A 117 -4.51 15.47 7.02
C ALA A 117 -5.35 14.17 6.94
N GLY A 118 -5.22 13.45 5.82
CA GLY A 118 -5.94 12.19 5.60
C GLY A 118 -5.55 11.12 6.62
N GLY A 119 -4.25 10.97 6.90
CA GLY A 119 -3.73 10.04 7.90
C GLY A 119 -4.22 10.35 9.31
N THR A 120 -4.25 11.63 9.69
CA THR A 120 -4.76 12.06 11.00
C THR A 120 -6.26 11.78 11.14
N ILE A 121 -7.07 12.14 10.14
CA ILE A 121 -8.50 11.86 10.13
C ILE A 121 -8.76 10.35 10.20
N ALA A 122 -8.02 9.56 9.39
CA ALA A 122 -8.15 8.12 9.37
C ALA A 122 -7.77 7.48 10.72
N ALA A 123 -6.72 7.96 11.39
CA ALA A 123 -6.30 7.48 12.69
C ALA A 123 -7.36 7.76 13.77
N ILE A 124 -7.93 8.96 13.79
CA ILE A 124 -9.01 9.32 14.72
C ILE A 124 -10.24 8.44 14.46
N PHE A 125 -10.63 8.30 13.20
CA PHE A 125 -11.75 7.45 12.81
C PHE A 125 -11.54 5.99 13.20
N LEU A 126 -10.34 5.46 12.94
CA LEU A 126 -9.98 4.09 13.30
C LEU A 126 -10.09 3.88 14.81
N LEU A 127 -9.58 4.82 15.61
CA LEU A 127 -9.61 4.73 17.06
C LEU A 127 -11.05 4.62 17.62
N ILE A 128 -12.00 5.32 17.01
CA ILE A 128 -13.41 5.29 17.39
C ILE A 128 -14.12 4.06 16.83
N ALA A 129 -13.85 3.73 15.57
CA ALA A 129 -14.57 2.71 14.81
C ALA A 129 -14.01 1.29 14.99
N ALA A 130 -12.73 1.14 15.42
CA ALA A 130 -12.06 -0.16 15.48
C ALA A 130 -12.84 -1.25 16.25
N PRO A 131 -13.43 -0.98 17.43
CA PRO A 131 -14.19 -2.01 18.15
C PRO A 131 -15.42 -2.51 17.40
N SER A 132 -16.08 -1.62 16.65
CA SER A 132 -17.25 -1.97 15.85
C SER A 132 -16.85 -2.66 14.54
N LEU A 133 -15.81 -2.17 13.89
CA LEU A 133 -15.28 -2.74 12.66
C LEU A 133 -14.73 -4.15 12.87
N SER A 134 -14.07 -4.42 14.01
CA SER A 134 -13.57 -5.77 14.31
C SER A 134 -14.72 -6.78 14.42
N LYS A 135 -15.84 -6.43 15.04
CA LYS A 135 -17.01 -7.30 15.12
C LYS A 135 -17.60 -7.59 13.74
N VAL A 136 -17.70 -6.57 12.89
CA VAL A 136 -18.19 -6.72 11.52
C VAL A 136 -17.20 -7.58 10.71
N SER A 137 -15.90 -7.31 10.79
CA SER A 137 -14.87 -8.07 10.06
C SER A 137 -14.87 -9.56 10.44
N LEU A 138 -15.06 -9.90 11.71
CA LEU A 138 -15.14 -11.28 12.17
C LEU A 138 -16.42 -12.00 11.74
N SER A 139 -17.46 -11.29 11.31
CA SER A 139 -18.69 -11.89 10.77
C SER A 139 -18.57 -12.26 9.28
N PHE A 140 -17.57 -11.71 8.58
CA PHE A 140 -17.34 -12.00 7.16
C PHE A 140 -16.81 -13.41 6.97
N ARG A 141 -17.42 -14.12 6.03
CA ARG A 141 -17.04 -15.48 5.62
C ARG A 141 -16.47 -15.45 4.20
N SER A 142 -15.85 -16.54 3.76
CA SER A 142 -15.26 -16.65 2.44
C SER A 142 -16.17 -16.21 1.28
N PRO A 143 -17.50 -16.54 1.27
CA PRO A 143 -18.41 -16.06 0.23
C PRO A 143 -18.57 -14.53 0.22
N ASP A 144 -18.51 -13.89 1.39
CA ASP A 144 -18.67 -12.42 1.50
C ASP A 144 -17.46 -11.70 0.90
N TYR A 145 -16.25 -12.22 1.13
CA TYR A 145 -15.02 -11.73 0.49
C TYR A 145 -15.10 -11.86 -1.03
N PHE A 146 -15.62 -12.97 -1.54
CA PHE A 146 -15.81 -13.15 -2.99
C PHE A 146 -16.77 -12.09 -3.56
N GLY A 147 -17.88 -11.83 -2.88
CA GLY A 147 -18.83 -10.78 -3.26
C GLY A 147 -18.18 -9.39 -3.28
N LEU A 148 -17.38 -9.07 -2.25
CA LEU A 148 -16.63 -7.80 -2.19
C LEU A 148 -15.60 -7.67 -3.31
N MET A 149 -14.90 -8.75 -3.67
CA MET A 149 -13.94 -8.74 -4.78
C MET A 149 -14.63 -8.45 -6.12
N ILE A 150 -15.78 -9.09 -6.39
CA ILE A 150 -16.56 -8.82 -7.59
C ILE A 150 -17.03 -7.36 -7.62
N LEU A 151 -17.55 -6.86 -6.50
CA LEU A 151 -17.98 -5.47 -6.39
C LEU A 151 -16.81 -4.51 -6.63
N GLY A 152 -15.65 -4.77 -6.05
CA GLY A 152 -14.45 -3.96 -6.26
C GLY A 152 -13.99 -3.95 -7.72
N LEU A 153 -13.93 -5.11 -8.36
CA LEU A 153 -13.53 -5.23 -9.76
C LEU A 153 -14.50 -4.53 -10.71
N THR A 154 -15.81 -4.69 -10.48
CA THR A 154 -16.84 -4.01 -11.30
C THR A 154 -16.80 -2.49 -11.09
N ALA A 155 -16.59 -2.02 -9.86
CA ALA A 155 -16.43 -0.60 -9.59
C ALA A 155 -15.19 -0.03 -10.30
N VAL A 156 -14.03 -0.68 -10.20
CA VAL A 156 -12.81 -0.24 -10.90
C VAL A 156 -13.04 -0.22 -12.41
N ALA A 157 -13.65 -1.26 -12.97
CA ALA A 157 -13.97 -1.31 -14.39
C ALA A 157 -14.91 -0.17 -14.81
N ALA A 158 -15.93 0.15 -14.02
CA ALA A 158 -16.87 1.23 -14.27
C ALA A 158 -16.20 2.61 -14.25
N PHE A 159 -15.33 2.87 -13.28
CA PHE A 159 -14.60 4.14 -13.18
C PHE A 159 -13.49 4.29 -14.22
N SER A 160 -12.87 3.19 -14.63
CA SER A 160 -11.78 3.20 -15.62
C SER A 160 -12.27 3.39 -17.05
N SER A 161 -13.53 3.07 -17.34
CA SER A 161 -14.06 3.08 -18.70
C SER A 161 -14.62 4.44 -19.11
N LYS A 162 -13.85 5.28 -19.75
CA LYS A 162 -14.39 6.45 -20.48
C LYS A 162 -15.27 5.98 -21.67
N GLY A 163 -16.39 5.30 -21.39
CA GLY A 163 -17.36 4.83 -22.36
C GLY A 163 -17.20 3.37 -22.87
N ASN A 164 -16.15 2.64 -22.50
CA ASN A 164 -15.91 1.25 -22.93
C ASN A 164 -15.80 0.28 -21.75
N PHE A 165 -16.91 0.07 -21.04
CA PHE A 165 -16.98 -0.84 -19.89
C PHE A 165 -16.50 -2.26 -20.22
N LEU A 166 -16.85 -2.78 -21.39
CA LEU A 166 -16.43 -4.11 -21.82
C LEU A 166 -14.90 -4.24 -21.92
N LYS A 167 -14.23 -3.20 -22.45
CA LYS A 167 -12.76 -3.18 -22.54
C LYS A 167 -12.12 -3.16 -21.15
N ALA A 168 -12.68 -2.37 -20.22
CA ALA A 168 -12.20 -2.33 -18.85
C ALA A 168 -12.38 -3.68 -18.13
N MET A 169 -13.53 -4.35 -18.33
CA MET A 169 -13.77 -5.70 -17.81
C MET A 169 -12.79 -6.73 -18.38
N MET A 170 -12.51 -6.69 -19.68
CA MET A 170 -11.51 -7.58 -20.28
C MET A 170 -10.12 -7.36 -19.66
N MET A 171 -9.73 -6.11 -19.41
CA MET A 171 -8.45 -5.81 -18.77
C MET A 171 -8.42 -6.27 -17.29
N CYS A 172 -9.53 -6.17 -16.57
CA CYS A 172 -9.65 -6.73 -15.22
C CYS A 172 -9.47 -8.26 -15.22
N VAL A 173 -10.14 -8.96 -16.13
CA VAL A 173 -10.01 -10.41 -16.28
C VAL A 173 -8.58 -10.79 -16.65
N PHE A 174 -7.96 -10.06 -17.58
CA PHE A 174 -6.57 -10.27 -17.93
C PHE A 174 -5.62 -10.08 -16.74
N GLY A 175 -5.83 -9.04 -15.94
CA GLY A 175 -5.08 -8.83 -14.69
C GLY A 175 -5.26 -9.98 -13.69
N LEU A 176 -6.48 -10.53 -13.56
CA LEU A 176 -6.74 -11.71 -12.71
C LEU A 176 -6.03 -12.96 -13.25
N MET A 177 -5.98 -13.14 -14.57
CA MET A 177 -5.24 -14.25 -15.17
C MET A 177 -3.74 -14.16 -14.87
N LEU A 178 -3.15 -12.96 -14.98
CA LEU A 178 -1.76 -12.73 -14.60
C LEU A 178 -1.51 -12.98 -13.09
N ALA A 179 -2.43 -12.55 -12.25
CA ALA A 179 -2.34 -12.73 -10.80
C ALA A 179 -2.53 -14.20 -10.37
N SER A 180 -3.12 -15.05 -11.22
CA SER A 180 -3.31 -16.47 -10.92
C SER A 180 -2.06 -17.33 -11.18
N VAL A 181 -1.02 -16.77 -11.79
CA VAL A 181 0.26 -17.44 -11.99
C VAL A 181 1.06 -17.44 -10.68
N GLY A 182 1.60 -18.59 -10.29
CA GLY A 182 2.40 -18.73 -9.08
C GLY A 182 1.92 -19.82 -8.14
N GLN A 183 2.38 -19.81 -6.90
CA GLN A 183 1.91 -20.73 -5.85
C GLN A 183 0.64 -20.19 -5.20
N ASP A 184 -0.34 -21.08 -5.01
CA ASP A 184 -1.53 -20.75 -4.25
C ASP A 184 -1.19 -20.64 -2.76
N THR A 185 -1.46 -19.49 -2.16
CA THR A 185 -1.16 -19.19 -0.75
C THR A 185 -1.91 -20.06 0.26
N LEU A 186 -2.97 -20.76 -0.15
CA LEU A 186 -3.77 -21.62 0.73
C LEU A 186 -3.41 -23.11 0.60
N SER A 187 -3.09 -23.57 -0.60
CA SER A 187 -2.86 -24.98 -0.89
C SER A 187 -1.43 -25.34 -1.28
N ASP A 188 -0.54 -24.34 -1.41
CA ASP A 188 0.83 -24.47 -1.92
C ASP A 188 0.94 -25.18 -3.28
N ILE A 189 -0.17 -25.28 -4.01
CA ILE A 189 -0.18 -25.92 -5.33
C ILE A 189 0.27 -24.91 -6.38
N PRO A 190 1.28 -25.25 -7.21
CA PRO A 190 1.73 -24.36 -8.28
C PRO A 190 0.67 -24.27 -9.38
N ARG A 191 0.28 -23.04 -9.74
CA ARG A 191 -0.68 -22.72 -10.81
C ARG A 191 0.04 -22.05 -11.95
N PHE A 192 -0.07 -22.59 -13.15
CA PHE A 192 0.50 -22.04 -14.39
C PHE A 192 2.01 -21.73 -14.32
N THR A 193 2.76 -22.46 -13.49
CA THR A 193 4.21 -22.25 -13.32
C THR A 193 5.04 -23.00 -14.37
N PHE A 194 4.42 -23.88 -15.16
CA PHE A 194 5.09 -24.69 -16.19
C PHE A 194 6.39 -25.38 -15.69
N ASN A 195 6.42 -25.75 -14.41
CA ASN A 195 7.59 -26.34 -13.74
C ASN A 195 8.85 -25.44 -13.76
N THR A 196 8.71 -24.14 -13.94
CA THR A 196 9.81 -23.19 -13.87
C THR A 196 9.86 -22.52 -12.51
N MET A 197 11.03 -22.54 -11.86
CA MET A 197 11.22 -21.90 -10.55
C MET A 197 10.95 -20.40 -10.59
N ASN A 198 11.22 -19.75 -11.71
CA ASN A 198 11.04 -18.30 -11.87
C ASN A 198 9.55 -17.86 -11.85
N LEU A 199 8.63 -18.77 -12.15
CA LEU A 199 7.19 -18.49 -12.11
C LEU A 199 6.52 -18.97 -10.82
N SER A 200 7.23 -19.64 -9.91
CA SER A 200 6.67 -20.05 -8.62
C SER A 200 6.31 -18.86 -7.73
N ASP A 201 7.09 -17.77 -7.80
CA ASP A 201 6.79 -16.53 -7.06
C ASP A 201 5.71 -15.65 -7.73
N GLY A 202 5.17 -16.13 -8.86
CA GLY A 202 4.16 -15.40 -9.63
C GLY A 202 4.71 -14.25 -10.46
N ILE A 203 3.81 -13.54 -11.14
CA ILE A 203 4.15 -12.33 -11.89
C ILE A 203 3.98 -11.14 -10.95
N SER A 204 5.09 -10.51 -10.55
CA SER A 204 5.04 -9.39 -9.63
C SER A 204 4.33 -8.19 -10.26
N PHE A 205 3.50 -7.50 -9.48
CA PHE A 205 2.83 -6.26 -9.87
C PHE A 205 3.81 -5.23 -10.47
N VAL A 206 5.03 -5.21 -9.97
CA VAL A 206 6.13 -4.36 -10.45
C VAL A 206 6.45 -4.57 -11.92
N LEU A 207 6.62 -5.83 -12.32
CA LEU A 207 6.92 -6.16 -13.71
C LEU A 207 5.81 -5.68 -14.65
N VAL A 208 4.55 -5.85 -14.23
CA VAL A 208 3.40 -5.42 -15.01
C VAL A 208 3.36 -3.89 -15.12
N VAL A 209 3.59 -3.18 -14.01
CA VAL A 209 3.62 -1.71 -14.01
C VAL A 209 4.78 -1.19 -14.85
N MET A 210 6.00 -1.70 -14.65
CA MET A 210 7.15 -1.26 -15.43
C MET A 210 6.95 -1.52 -16.94
N ALA A 211 6.38 -2.67 -17.29
CA ALA A 211 6.09 -2.99 -18.69
C ALA A 211 5.00 -2.12 -19.32
N THR A 212 4.06 -1.59 -18.51
CA THR A 212 2.96 -0.74 -19.02
C THR A 212 3.31 0.73 -19.08
N PHE A 213 4.28 1.19 -18.29
CA PHE A 213 4.71 2.60 -18.23
C PHE A 213 6.06 2.86 -18.94
N ALA A 214 6.78 1.81 -19.37
CA ALA A 214 7.98 1.92 -20.20
C ALA A 214 7.62 2.11 -21.68
#